data_6e588bb9d4e0b2fba8402f5146484fcf
#
_entry.id   6e588bb9d4e0b2fba8402f5146484fcf
#
_cell.length_a   1.000
_cell.length_b   1.000
_cell.length_c   1.000
_cell.angle_alpha   90.00
_cell.angle_beta   90.00
_cell.angle_gamma   90.00
#
_symmetry.space_group_name_H-M   'P 1'
#
loop_
_entity.id
_entity.type
_entity.pdbx_description
1 polymer ?
#
loop_
_entity_poly.entity_id
_entity_poly.type
_entity_poly.pdbx_seq_one_letter_code
_entity_poly.pdbx_strand_id
1 'polypeptide(L)'
;INNALKQGCRIFYTTPLKALSNQKFYDFCEQYGADKVGLLTGDTSINRGAQIVIMTTEVFRNMLYGTNFGAVADNLKDVRYVVLDEVHYMNDEQRGTVWEESIIYCPTNIQIIALSATVANCDELTNWINTVHSKTKLVNTDFRPVPLRFFYFDSSQPYKLLPLLTPDGKLNNKIKPEKPQWARGKDKRKKTYVKQIIQNLADNDMLPAIYFTFSRK
;
A
#
# COMPACT_ATOMS: atom_id res chain seq x y z
N ILE A 1 -6.72 9.88 13.75
CA ILE A 1 -5.77 10.90 14.27
C ILE A 1 -6.51 11.92 15.11
N ASN A 2 -7.50 12.64 14.57
CA ASN A 2 -8.21 13.70 15.30
C ASN A 2 -8.77 13.24 16.67
N ASN A 3 -9.23 11.99 16.78
CA ASN A 3 -9.71 11.43 18.04
C ASN A 3 -8.56 11.27 19.06
N ALA A 4 -7.40 10.81 18.64
CA ALA A 4 -6.22 10.68 19.48
C ALA A 4 -5.75 12.05 20.02
N LEU A 5 -5.69 13.05 19.14
CA LEU A 5 -5.32 14.42 19.52
C LEU A 5 -6.28 15.02 20.56
N LYS A 6 -7.61 14.84 20.37
CA LYS A 6 -8.62 15.30 21.33
C LYS A 6 -8.52 14.62 22.70
N GLN A 7 -8.09 13.37 22.74
CA GLN A 7 -7.92 12.59 23.96
C GLN A 7 -6.55 12.80 24.63
N GLY A 8 -5.65 13.57 24.03
CA GLY A 8 -4.29 13.79 24.53
C GLY A 8 -3.40 12.54 24.48
N CYS A 9 -3.81 11.49 23.75
CA CYS A 9 -3.02 10.25 23.62
C CYS A 9 -2.16 10.24 22.34
N ARG A 10 -1.20 9.32 22.30
CA ARG A 10 -0.30 9.15 21.16
C ARG A 10 -0.87 8.18 20.15
N ILE A 11 -0.53 8.41 18.87
CA ILE A 11 -0.85 7.53 17.75
C ILE A 11 0.41 7.26 16.93
N PHE A 12 0.64 6.01 16.59
CA PHE A 12 1.66 5.61 15.63
C PHE A 12 1.03 5.34 14.26
N TYR A 13 1.68 5.83 13.22
CA TYR A 13 1.28 5.59 11.84
C TYR A 13 2.44 4.88 11.12
N THR A 14 2.23 3.63 10.73
CA THR A 14 3.28 2.84 10.08
C THR A 14 3.05 2.72 8.59
N THR A 15 4.12 2.71 7.81
CA THR A 15 4.09 2.52 6.36
C THR A 15 5.10 1.46 5.92
N PRO A 16 4.91 0.80 4.77
CA PRO A 16 5.82 -0.24 4.30
C PRO A 16 7.17 0.28 3.79
N LEU A 17 7.26 1.56 3.49
CA LEU A 17 8.43 2.14 2.82
C LEU A 17 8.82 3.47 3.44
N LYS A 18 10.14 3.69 3.61
CA LYS A 18 10.69 4.95 4.11
C LYS A 18 10.21 6.17 3.30
N ALA A 19 10.13 6.06 1.97
CA ALA A 19 9.66 7.15 1.12
C ALA A 19 8.22 7.57 1.46
N LEU A 20 7.34 6.58 1.72
CA LEU A 20 5.97 6.84 2.15
C LEU A 20 5.92 7.44 3.57
N SER A 21 6.79 6.97 4.49
CA SER A 21 6.90 7.58 5.82
C SER A 21 7.27 9.07 5.72
N ASN A 22 8.26 9.40 4.90
CA ASN A 22 8.68 10.79 4.69
C ASN A 22 7.55 11.65 4.09
N GLN A 23 6.86 11.14 3.07
CA GLN A 23 5.73 11.85 2.46
C GLN A 23 4.64 12.12 3.49
N LYS A 24 4.21 11.08 4.23
CA LYS A 24 3.19 11.21 5.29
C LYS A 24 3.62 12.17 6.41
N PHE A 25 4.91 12.22 6.74
CA PHE A 25 5.43 13.16 7.70
C PHE A 25 5.20 14.61 7.26
N TYR A 26 5.51 14.95 6.02
CA TYR A 26 5.29 16.31 5.50
C TYR A 26 3.78 16.63 5.42
N ASP A 27 2.97 15.72 4.90
CA ASP A 27 1.52 15.88 4.79
C ASP A 27 0.90 16.15 6.18
N PHE A 28 1.36 15.42 7.22
CA PHE A 28 0.83 15.56 8.56
C PHE A 28 1.39 16.78 9.30
N CYS A 29 2.62 17.19 9.03
CA CYS A 29 3.14 18.46 9.54
C CYS A 29 2.33 19.65 9.02
N GLU A 30 1.95 19.63 7.75
CA GLU A 30 1.10 20.65 7.15
C GLU A 30 -0.31 20.65 7.77
N GLN A 31 -0.87 19.46 8.01
CA GLN A 31 -2.25 19.31 8.49
C GLN A 31 -2.41 19.53 9.99
N TYR A 32 -1.45 19.10 10.81
CA TYR A 32 -1.58 19.05 12.28
C TYR A 32 -0.62 19.95 13.04
N GLY A 33 0.39 20.50 12.37
CA GLY A 33 1.51 21.25 12.94
C GLY A 33 2.74 20.40 13.22
N ALA A 34 3.93 20.91 12.90
CA ALA A 34 5.19 20.19 13.02
C ALA A 34 5.57 19.86 14.49
N ASP A 35 5.05 20.61 15.45
CA ASP A 35 5.22 20.36 16.88
C ASP A 35 4.56 19.05 17.36
N LYS A 36 3.49 18.62 16.69
CA LYS A 36 2.71 17.41 17.04
C LYS A 36 3.11 16.18 16.26
N VAL A 37 3.98 16.31 15.26
CA VAL A 37 4.34 15.22 14.35
C VAL A 37 5.79 14.84 14.49
N GLY A 38 6.05 13.55 14.53
CA GLY A 38 7.41 12.98 14.55
C GLY A 38 7.61 11.96 13.43
N LEU A 39 8.86 11.72 13.09
CA LEU A 39 9.28 10.72 12.10
C LEU A 39 10.32 9.80 12.70
N LEU A 40 10.14 8.49 12.54
CA LEU A 40 11.08 7.50 13.00
C LEU A 40 11.29 6.43 11.92
N THR A 41 12.47 6.41 11.33
CA THR A 41 12.91 5.41 10.35
C THR A 41 14.22 4.80 10.81
N GLY A 42 14.76 3.82 10.07
CA GLY A 42 16.01 3.17 10.46
C GLY A 42 17.22 4.12 10.62
N ASP A 43 17.18 5.26 9.96
CA ASP A 43 18.28 6.25 9.90
C ASP A 43 17.86 7.68 10.28
N THR A 44 16.61 7.93 10.58
CA THR A 44 16.07 9.27 10.88
C THR A 44 15.19 9.23 12.13
N SER A 45 15.43 10.15 13.05
CA SER A 45 14.61 10.34 14.25
C SER A 45 14.33 11.82 14.46
N ILE A 46 13.08 12.24 14.26
CA ILE A 46 12.61 13.62 14.43
C ILE A 46 11.44 13.58 15.41
N ASN A 47 11.48 14.42 16.45
CA ASN A 47 10.41 14.62 17.42
C ASN A 47 9.76 13.28 17.89
N ARG A 48 10.57 12.37 18.39
CA ARG A 48 10.16 11.00 18.80
C ARG A 48 9.03 11.00 19.85
N GLY A 49 8.96 12.05 20.66
CA GLY A 49 7.94 12.23 21.70
C GLY A 49 6.63 12.82 21.22
N ALA A 50 6.48 13.13 19.93
CA ALA A 50 5.28 13.73 19.36
C ALA A 50 4.01 12.87 19.60
N GLN A 51 2.85 13.53 19.57
CA GLN A 51 1.57 12.81 19.65
C GLN A 51 1.32 11.92 18.44
N ILE A 52 1.72 12.35 17.24
CA ILE A 52 1.63 11.56 16.00
C ILE A 52 3.06 11.18 15.62
N VAL A 53 3.40 9.89 15.61
CA VAL A 53 4.71 9.44 15.14
C VAL A 53 4.54 8.55 13.93
N ILE A 54 5.13 8.98 12.82
CA ILE A 54 5.15 8.22 11.58
C ILE A 54 6.42 7.38 11.55
N MET A 55 6.33 6.13 11.14
CA MET A 55 7.47 5.22 11.10
C MET A 55 7.32 4.14 10.05
N THR A 56 8.40 3.42 9.74
CA THR A 56 8.25 2.18 8.97
C THR A 56 7.75 1.04 9.84
N THR A 57 7.08 0.06 9.24
CA THR A 57 6.50 -1.07 9.99
C THR A 57 7.60 -1.89 10.68
N GLU A 58 8.79 -1.99 10.09
CA GLU A 58 9.93 -2.65 10.70
C GLU A 58 10.40 -1.94 11.99
N VAL A 59 10.38 -0.62 12.00
CA VAL A 59 10.72 0.15 13.21
C VAL A 59 9.70 -0.11 14.31
N PHE A 60 8.42 -0.11 13.99
CA PHE A 60 7.36 -0.44 14.95
C PHE A 60 7.54 -1.85 15.52
N ARG A 61 7.72 -2.86 14.66
CA ARG A 61 8.00 -4.23 15.10
C ARG A 61 9.21 -4.29 16.04
N ASN A 62 10.32 -3.63 15.71
CA ASN A 62 11.52 -3.60 16.53
C ASN A 62 11.29 -2.94 17.90
N MET A 63 10.41 -1.94 17.97
CA MET A 63 9.98 -1.33 19.23
C MET A 63 9.22 -2.34 20.10
N LEU A 64 8.41 -3.21 19.52
CA LEU A 64 7.68 -4.26 20.23
C LEU A 64 8.64 -5.31 20.84
N TYR A 65 9.79 -5.51 20.25
CA TYR A 65 10.84 -6.38 20.83
C TYR A 65 11.71 -5.68 21.89
N GLY A 66 11.54 -4.39 22.09
CA GLY A 66 12.40 -3.60 22.99
C GLY A 66 13.83 -3.41 22.48
N THR A 67 14.14 -3.78 21.23
CA THR A 67 15.47 -3.65 20.64
C THR A 67 15.70 -2.24 20.09
N ASN A 68 16.93 -1.70 20.28
CA ASN A 68 17.40 -0.42 19.73
C ASN A 68 16.65 0.85 20.17
N PHE A 69 15.45 0.74 20.78
CA PHE A 69 14.58 1.86 21.11
C PHE A 69 14.21 1.96 22.60
N GLY A 70 14.79 1.13 23.46
CA GLY A 70 14.51 1.03 24.89
C GLY A 70 13.49 -0.05 25.24
N ALA A 71 13.00 -0.05 26.47
CA ALA A 71 12.01 -1.01 26.92
C ALA A 71 10.67 -0.83 26.17
N VAL A 72 9.95 -1.93 25.95
CA VAL A 72 8.64 -1.92 25.25
C VAL A 72 7.66 -0.95 25.92
N ALA A 73 7.56 -0.99 27.24
CA ALA A 73 6.66 -0.10 28.00
C ALA A 73 6.96 1.38 27.76
N ASP A 74 8.25 1.76 27.73
CA ASP A 74 8.65 3.15 27.51
C ASP A 74 8.37 3.60 26.09
N ASN A 75 8.60 2.73 25.11
CA ASN A 75 8.34 3.03 23.71
C ASN A 75 6.86 3.26 23.43
N LEU A 76 5.99 2.49 24.09
CA LEU A 76 4.54 2.50 23.89
C LEU A 76 3.78 3.35 24.91
N LYS A 77 4.49 4.12 25.73
CA LYS A 77 3.87 4.98 26.71
C LYS A 77 2.87 5.95 26.03
N ASP A 78 1.66 6.01 26.58
CA ASP A 78 0.56 6.86 26.12
C ASP A 78 0.06 6.57 24.69
N VAL A 79 0.57 5.52 24.03
CA VAL A 79 0.10 5.08 22.71
C VAL A 79 -1.24 4.35 22.88
N ARG A 80 -2.26 4.83 22.18
CA ARG A 80 -3.61 4.22 22.20
C ARG A 80 -4.03 3.68 20.84
N TYR A 81 -3.41 4.17 19.78
CA TYR A 81 -3.76 3.78 18.41
C TYR A 81 -2.49 3.50 17.61
N VAL A 82 -2.54 2.46 16.81
CA VAL A 82 -1.53 2.15 15.78
C VAL A 82 -2.24 1.96 14.46
N VAL A 83 -1.83 2.73 13.45
CA VAL A 83 -2.27 2.55 12.07
C VAL A 83 -1.22 1.72 11.35
N LEU A 84 -1.61 0.57 10.84
CA LEU A 84 -0.80 -0.26 9.95
C LEU A 84 -1.27 0.01 8.51
N ASP A 85 -0.52 0.87 7.80
CA ASP A 85 -0.84 1.18 6.41
C ASP A 85 -0.34 0.08 5.46
N GLU A 86 -1.07 -0.09 4.35
CA GLU A 86 -0.77 -1.07 3.31
C GLU A 86 -0.62 -2.51 3.86
N VAL A 87 -1.54 -2.94 4.71
CA VAL A 87 -1.48 -4.25 5.39
C VAL A 87 -1.43 -5.44 4.40
N HIS A 88 -1.81 -5.24 3.14
CA HIS A 88 -1.69 -6.26 2.10
C HIS A 88 -0.24 -6.70 1.80
N TYR A 89 0.77 -5.94 2.27
CA TYR A 89 2.17 -6.38 2.26
C TYR A 89 2.43 -7.63 3.13
N MET A 90 1.47 -8.07 3.94
CA MET A 90 1.54 -9.39 4.61
C MET A 90 1.69 -10.55 3.61
N ASN A 91 1.25 -10.36 2.35
CA ASN A 91 1.42 -11.34 1.28
C ASN A 91 2.82 -11.33 0.63
N ASP A 92 3.71 -10.43 1.04
CA ASP A 92 5.10 -10.39 0.54
C ASP A 92 5.91 -11.53 1.16
N GLU A 93 6.51 -12.40 0.32
CA GLU A 93 7.25 -13.59 0.76
C GLU A 93 8.46 -13.26 1.65
N GLN A 94 9.07 -12.09 1.49
CA GLN A 94 10.27 -11.70 2.22
C GLN A 94 9.98 -10.85 3.45
N ARG A 95 8.91 -10.05 3.42
CA ARG A 95 8.63 -9.02 4.43
C ARG A 95 7.30 -9.19 5.14
N GLY A 96 6.43 -10.10 4.70
CA GLY A 96 5.08 -10.27 5.24
C GLY A 96 5.04 -10.50 6.74
N THR A 97 6.00 -11.27 7.28
CA THR A 97 6.13 -11.55 8.71
C THR A 97 6.25 -10.31 9.59
N VAL A 98 6.73 -9.18 9.05
CA VAL A 98 6.85 -7.92 9.80
C VAL A 98 5.47 -7.42 10.26
N TRP A 99 4.46 -7.52 9.40
CA TRP A 99 3.07 -7.12 9.74
C TRP A 99 2.42 -8.12 10.69
N GLU A 100 2.62 -9.42 10.44
CA GLU A 100 2.12 -10.47 11.33
C GLU A 100 2.65 -10.28 12.76
N GLU A 101 3.96 -10.16 12.92
CA GLU A 101 4.61 -9.94 14.20
C GLU A 101 4.16 -8.62 14.84
N SER A 102 3.98 -7.55 14.04
CA SER A 102 3.48 -6.26 14.53
C SER A 102 2.08 -6.36 15.12
N ILE A 103 1.22 -7.22 14.58
CA ILE A 103 -0.13 -7.45 15.09
C ILE A 103 -0.11 -8.37 16.31
N ILE A 104 0.63 -9.48 16.25
CA ILE A 104 0.71 -10.49 17.33
C ILE A 104 1.30 -9.90 18.61
N TYR A 105 2.38 -9.12 18.49
CA TYR A 105 3.08 -8.57 19.65
C TYR A 105 2.57 -7.19 20.09
N CYS A 106 1.66 -6.58 19.37
CA CYS A 106 1.05 -5.32 19.78
C CYS A 106 0.21 -5.56 21.06
N PRO A 107 0.40 -4.77 22.12
CA PRO A 107 -0.42 -4.89 23.33
C PRO A 107 -1.91 -4.72 23.03
N THR A 108 -2.75 -5.57 23.62
CA THR A 108 -4.20 -5.60 23.36
C THR A 108 -4.96 -4.33 23.82
N ASN A 109 -4.35 -3.51 24.66
CA ASN A 109 -4.88 -2.20 25.05
C ASN A 109 -4.64 -1.10 24.02
N ILE A 110 -3.86 -1.38 22.96
CA ILE A 110 -3.62 -0.49 21.83
C ILE A 110 -4.56 -0.91 20.69
N GLN A 111 -5.36 0.01 20.20
CA GLN A 111 -6.27 -0.24 19.09
C GLN A 111 -5.51 -0.21 17.76
N ILE A 112 -5.55 -1.31 17.01
CA ILE A 112 -4.99 -1.41 15.67
C ILE A 112 -6.03 -0.94 14.66
N ILE A 113 -5.58 -0.15 13.67
CA ILE A 113 -6.32 0.28 12.50
C ILE A 113 -5.54 -0.20 11.27
N ALA A 114 -5.96 -1.29 10.68
CA ALA A 114 -5.34 -1.86 9.49
C ALA A 114 -5.95 -1.26 8.22
N LEU A 115 -5.14 -0.61 7.40
CA LEU A 115 -5.53 -0.03 6.11
C LEU A 115 -4.95 -0.88 4.99
N SER A 116 -5.77 -1.22 4.02
CA SER A 116 -5.37 -2.05 2.90
C SER A 116 -6.01 -1.60 1.60
N ALA A 117 -5.33 -1.87 0.49
CA ALA A 117 -5.96 -1.94 -0.82
C ALA A 117 -6.95 -3.13 -0.86
N THR A 118 -7.54 -3.40 -2.02
CA THR A 118 -8.45 -4.53 -2.21
C THR A 118 -7.75 -5.86 -1.92
N VAL A 119 -8.21 -6.58 -0.88
CA VAL A 119 -7.72 -7.91 -0.49
C VAL A 119 -8.86 -8.90 -0.70
N ALA A 120 -8.57 -9.99 -1.39
CA ALA A 120 -9.60 -11.00 -1.72
C ALA A 120 -10.13 -11.74 -0.49
N ASN A 121 -9.32 -11.88 0.58
CA ASN A 121 -9.62 -12.63 1.80
C ASN A 121 -9.70 -11.75 3.05
N CYS A 122 -10.31 -10.56 2.94
CA CYS A 122 -10.40 -9.60 4.05
C CYS A 122 -11.14 -10.16 5.27
N ASP A 123 -12.11 -11.05 5.09
CA ASP A 123 -12.82 -11.71 6.20
C ASP A 123 -11.91 -12.66 6.99
N GLU A 124 -11.08 -13.46 6.30
CA GLU A 124 -10.10 -14.34 6.92
C GLU A 124 -9.06 -13.55 7.72
N LEU A 125 -8.54 -12.47 7.13
CA LEU A 125 -7.62 -11.57 7.81
C LEU A 125 -8.25 -10.95 9.07
N THR A 126 -9.50 -10.49 8.97
CA THR A 126 -10.24 -9.92 10.10
C THR A 126 -10.42 -10.96 11.21
N ASN A 127 -10.80 -12.20 10.88
CA ASN A 127 -10.97 -13.27 11.83
C ASN A 127 -9.63 -13.66 12.49
N TRP A 128 -8.56 -13.67 11.73
CA TRP A 128 -7.22 -13.91 12.28
C TRP A 128 -6.81 -12.82 13.28
N ILE A 129 -6.99 -11.53 12.95
CA ILE A 129 -6.70 -10.42 13.87
C ILE A 129 -7.56 -10.51 15.13
N ASN A 130 -8.84 -10.88 15.00
CA ASN A 130 -9.71 -11.14 16.16
C ASN A 130 -9.16 -12.18 17.11
N THR A 131 -8.49 -13.22 16.57
CA THR A 131 -7.93 -14.31 17.35
C THR A 131 -6.63 -13.94 18.04
N VAL A 132 -5.75 -13.23 17.34
CA VAL A 132 -4.37 -13.00 17.82
C VAL A 132 -4.20 -11.70 18.59
N HIS A 133 -5.09 -10.73 18.41
CA HIS A 133 -4.96 -9.42 19.07
C HIS A 133 -6.24 -9.04 19.84
N SER A 134 -7.25 -8.53 19.16
CA SER A 134 -8.48 -8.07 19.82
C SER A 134 -9.66 -7.98 18.85
N LYS A 135 -10.88 -7.82 19.39
CA LYS A 135 -12.09 -7.72 18.58
C LYS A 135 -11.96 -6.64 17.51
N THR A 136 -12.02 -7.08 16.26
CA THR A 136 -11.81 -6.26 15.06
C THR A 136 -13.08 -6.22 14.22
N LYS A 137 -13.38 -5.09 13.61
CA LYS A 137 -14.51 -4.91 12.69
C LYS A 137 -13.98 -4.66 11.29
N LEU A 138 -14.44 -5.45 10.33
CA LEU A 138 -14.21 -5.18 8.91
C LEU A 138 -15.06 -4.00 8.44
N VAL A 139 -14.41 -3.05 7.76
CA VAL A 139 -15.07 -1.99 6.99
C VAL A 139 -14.61 -2.11 5.56
N ASN A 140 -15.49 -2.52 4.67
CA ASN A 140 -15.21 -2.68 3.25
C ASN A 140 -16.12 -1.76 2.43
N THR A 141 -15.61 -1.27 1.30
CA THR A 141 -16.37 -0.45 0.35
C THR A 141 -15.87 -0.71 -1.07
N ASP A 142 -16.81 -0.91 -1.98
CA ASP A 142 -16.53 -1.04 -3.41
C ASP A 142 -16.53 0.31 -4.14
N PHE A 143 -16.78 1.40 -3.41
CA PHE A 143 -16.79 2.73 -3.99
C PHE A 143 -15.38 3.16 -4.40
N ARG A 144 -15.22 3.46 -5.69
CA ARG A 144 -14.01 4.06 -6.25
C ARG A 144 -14.30 5.47 -6.72
N PRO A 145 -13.68 6.50 -6.11
CA PRO A 145 -13.85 7.89 -6.54
C PRO A 145 -13.44 8.10 -8.00
N VAL A 146 -12.40 7.38 -8.45
CA VAL A 146 -11.95 7.38 -9.83
C VAL A 146 -12.15 5.98 -10.40
N PRO A 147 -13.14 5.78 -11.32
CA PRO A 147 -13.39 4.47 -11.90
C PRO A 147 -12.22 4.02 -12.77
N LEU A 148 -11.88 2.72 -12.67
CA LEU A 148 -10.86 2.11 -13.53
C LEU A 148 -11.50 1.61 -14.82
N ARG A 149 -10.87 1.94 -15.97
CA ARG A 149 -11.20 1.38 -17.27
C ARG A 149 -10.01 0.62 -17.80
N PHE A 150 -10.20 -0.63 -18.19
CA PHE A 150 -9.14 -1.50 -18.66
C PHE A 150 -9.14 -1.58 -20.17
N PHE A 151 -7.98 -1.35 -20.78
CA PHE A 151 -7.79 -1.45 -22.22
C PHE A 151 -6.67 -2.42 -22.54
N TYR A 152 -6.78 -3.09 -23.67
CA TYR A 152 -5.75 -3.92 -24.26
C TYR A 152 -5.14 -3.20 -25.46
N PHE A 153 -3.81 -3.20 -25.53
CA PHE A 153 -3.05 -2.68 -26.66
C PHE A 153 -2.52 -3.85 -27.49
N ASP A 154 -2.95 -3.93 -28.73
CA ASP A 154 -2.46 -4.94 -29.68
C ASP A 154 -1.28 -4.36 -30.47
N SER A 155 -0.11 -4.99 -30.35
CA SER A 155 1.10 -4.60 -31.11
C SER A 155 0.97 -4.74 -32.63
N SER A 156 0.00 -5.52 -33.11
CA SER A 156 -0.34 -5.62 -34.54
C SER A 156 -1.22 -4.46 -35.05
N GLN A 157 -1.89 -3.79 -34.14
CA GLN A 157 -2.76 -2.63 -34.40
C GLN A 157 -2.43 -1.47 -33.45
N PRO A 158 -1.25 -0.84 -33.59
CA PRO A 158 -0.72 0.09 -32.58
C PRO A 158 -1.52 1.37 -32.37
N TYR A 159 -2.55 1.60 -33.16
CA TYR A 159 -3.43 2.79 -33.03
C TYR A 159 -4.78 2.49 -32.41
N LYS A 160 -4.99 1.26 -31.90
CA LYS A 160 -6.29 0.84 -31.39
C LYS A 160 -6.19 0.36 -29.95
N LEU A 161 -6.79 1.13 -29.05
CA LEU A 161 -7.08 0.70 -27.69
C LEU A 161 -8.40 -0.09 -27.71
N LEU A 162 -8.35 -1.35 -27.33
CA LEU A 162 -9.54 -2.20 -27.22
C LEU A 162 -9.96 -2.26 -25.75
N PRO A 163 -11.21 -1.95 -25.38
CA PRO A 163 -11.68 -2.24 -24.03
C PRO A 163 -11.42 -3.70 -23.68
N LEU A 164 -10.79 -3.96 -22.54
CA LEU A 164 -10.47 -5.31 -22.08
C LEU A 164 -11.74 -6.09 -21.74
N LEU A 165 -12.72 -5.38 -21.16
CA LEU A 165 -14.00 -5.95 -20.76
C LEU A 165 -15.12 -5.38 -21.64
N THR A 166 -16.12 -6.20 -21.88
CA THR A 166 -17.41 -5.80 -22.46
C THR A 166 -18.30 -5.13 -21.41
N PRO A 167 -19.37 -4.42 -21.76
CA PRO A 167 -20.29 -3.81 -20.79
C PRO A 167 -20.90 -4.78 -19.77
N ASP A 168 -21.00 -6.05 -20.12
CA ASP A 168 -21.47 -7.15 -19.24
C ASP A 168 -20.34 -7.78 -18.40
N GLY A 169 -19.15 -7.17 -18.37
CA GLY A 169 -18.02 -7.59 -17.53
C GLY A 169 -17.21 -8.79 -18.02
N LYS A 170 -17.51 -9.31 -19.22
CA LYS A 170 -16.77 -10.43 -19.82
C LYS A 170 -15.57 -9.96 -20.62
N LEU A 171 -14.58 -10.83 -20.81
CA LEU A 171 -13.46 -10.56 -21.69
C LEU A 171 -13.94 -10.25 -23.11
N ASN A 172 -13.37 -9.23 -23.72
CA ASN A 172 -13.71 -8.81 -25.07
C ASN A 172 -13.20 -9.83 -26.10
N ASN A 173 -14.11 -10.49 -26.82
CA ASN A 173 -13.81 -11.53 -27.81
C ASN A 173 -12.94 -11.06 -28.99
N LYS A 174 -12.79 -9.75 -29.18
CA LYS A 174 -11.87 -9.18 -30.18
C LYS A 174 -10.42 -9.27 -29.76
N ILE A 175 -10.13 -9.54 -28.48
CA ILE A 175 -8.79 -9.73 -27.94
C ILE A 175 -8.43 -11.20 -28.16
N LYS A 176 -7.54 -11.46 -29.10
CA LYS A 176 -7.02 -12.81 -29.33
C LYS A 176 -5.90 -13.10 -28.34
N PRO A 177 -5.96 -14.24 -27.61
CA PRO A 177 -4.85 -14.64 -26.74
C PRO A 177 -3.57 -14.79 -27.53
N GLU A 178 -2.48 -14.26 -27.03
CA GLU A 178 -1.17 -14.47 -27.65
C GLU A 178 -0.83 -15.96 -27.63
N LYS A 179 -0.28 -16.46 -28.76
CA LYS A 179 0.21 -17.84 -28.82
C LYS A 179 1.29 -18.05 -27.74
N PRO A 180 1.26 -19.18 -27.01
CA PRO A 180 2.27 -19.47 -26.01
C PRO A 180 3.69 -19.42 -26.62
N GLN A 181 4.67 -19.08 -25.79
CA GLN A 181 6.04 -18.79 -26.24
C GLN A 181 6.69 -19.94 -27.04
N TRP A 182 6.36 -21.19 -26.70
CA TRP A 182 6.80 -22.40 -27.41
C TRP A 182 6.19 -22.58 -28.81
N ALA A 183 5.05 -21.95 -29.08
CA ALA A 183 4.36 -22.01 -30.38
C ALA A 183 4.76 -20.83 -31.31
N ARG A 184 5.68 -19.97 -30.86
CA ARG A 184 6.22 -18.86 -31.65
C ARG A 184 7.50 -19.35 -32.36
N GLY A 185 7.51 -19.32 -33.67
CA GLY A 185 8.76 -19.55 -34.43
C GLY A 185 9.83 -18.50 -34.10
N LYS A 186 11.10 -18.73 -34.49
CA LYS A 186 12.27 -17.86 -34.19
C LYS A 186 11.96 -16.39 -34.37
N ASP A 187 11.98 -15.68 -33.25
CA ASP A 187 11.32 -14.42 -33.01
C ASP A 187 12.04 -13.23 -33.63
N LYS A 188 11.35 -12.51 -34.47
CA LYS A 188 11.69 -11.12 -34.76
C LYS A 188 11.41 -10.32 -33.45
N ARG A 189 12.46 -9.75 -32.86
CA ARG A 189 12.39 -8.92 -31.65
C ARG A 189 11.17 -8.02 -31.71
N LYS A 190 10.23 -8.15 -30.76
CA LYS A 190 9.06 -7.27 -30.66
C LYS A 190 9.56 -5.84 -30.56
N LYS A 191 9.31 -5.03 -31.59
CA LYS A 191 9.58 -3.59 -31.52
C LYS A 191 8.71 -3.01 -30.41
N THR A 192 9.33 -2.30 -29.49
CA THR A 192 8.61 -1.61 -28.43
C THR A 192 7.87 -0.43 -29.05
N TYR A 193 6.57 -0.48 -29.09
CA TYR A 193 5.70 0.59 -29.66
C TYR A 193 5.35 1.67 -28.64
N VAL A 194 6.24 1.95 -27.68
CA VAL A 194 5.98 2.94 -26.60
C VAL A 194 5.56 4.30 -27.13
N LYS A 195 6.25 4.77 -28.20
CA LYS A 195 5.94 6.04 -28.84
C LYS A 195 4.50 6.07 -29.37
N GLN A 196 4.06 5.00 -30.03
CA GLN A 196 2.70 4.90 -30.57
C GLN A 196 1.65 4.77 -29.46
N ILE A 197 1.97 4.09 -28.36
CA ILE A 197 1.10 4.00 -27.19
C ILE A 197 0.90 5.40 -26.59
N ILE A 198 1.99 6.13 -26.35
CA ILE A 198 1.94 7.47 -25.76
C ILE A 198 1.16 8.42 -26.67
N GLN A 199 1.40 8.37 -27.99
CA GLN A 199 0.67 9.19 -28.93
C GLN A 199 -0.84 8.89 -28.91
N ASN A 200 -1.21 7.60 -28.90
CA ASN A 200 -2.60 7.18 -28.81
C ASN A 200 -3.28 7.65 -27.51
N LEU A 201 -2.55 7.60 -26.38
CA LEU A 201 -3.06 8.10 -25.10
C LEU A 201 -3.25 9.63 -25.16
N ALA A 202 -2.31 10.36 -25.80
CA ALA A 202 -2.43 11.80 -26.00
C ALA A 202 -3.63 12.17 -26.88
N ASP A 203 -3.81 11.48 -27.99
CA ASP A 203 -4.91 11.71 -28.93
C ASP A 203 -6.31 11.41 -28.32
N ASN A 204 -6.36 10.68 -27.23
CA ASN A 204 -7.59 10.34 -26.50
C ASN A 204 -7.72 11.03 -25.13
N ASP A 205 -6.95 12.10 -24.88
CA ASP A 205 -6.96 12.84 -23.59
C ASP A 205 -6.70 11.95 -22.35
N MET A 206 -5.84 10.94 -22.48
CA MET A 206 -5.50 9.98 -21.42
C MET A 206 -4.13 10.26 -20.79
N LEU A 207 -3.64 11.47 -20.86
CA LEU A 207 -2.41 11.90 -20.18
C LEU A 207 -2.74 12.71 -18.92
N PRO A 208 -1.84 12.69 -17.87
CA PRO A 208 -0.56 12.02 -17.81
C PRO A 208 -0.63 10.50 -17.67
N ALA A 209 0.41 9.79 -18.07
CA ALA A 209 0.49 8.34 -18.03
C ALA A 209 1.76 7.85 -17.30
N ILE A 210 1.65 6.72 -16.59
CA ILE A 210 2.79 6.04 -15.96
C ILE A 210 3.08 4.77 -16.75
N TYR A 211 4.30 4.63 -17.24
CA TYR A 211 4.75 3.45 -17.96
C TYR A 211 5.57 2.54 -17.05
N PHE A 212 5.05 1.35 -16.76
CA PHE A 212 5.74 0.35 -15.94
C PHE A 212 6.57 -0.61 -16.81
N THR A 213 7.83 -0.82 -16.45
CA THR A 213 8.71 -1.82 -17.04
C THR A 213 9.05 -2.89 -16.01
N PHE A 214 8.77 -4.15 -16.31
CA PHE A 214 8.95 -5.27 -15.38
C PHE A 214 10.34 -5.90 -15.39
N SER A 215 11.25 -5.45 -16.24
CA SER A 215 12.61 -5.99 -16.31
C SER A 215 13.59 -4.94 -16.80
N ARG A 216 14.64 -4.73 -16.02
CA ARG A 216 15.88 -4.14 -16.52
C ARG A 216 16.71 -5.30 -17.10
N LYS A 217 16.79 -5.39 -18.43
CA LYS A 217 17.82 -6.18 -19.09
C LYS A 217 18.98 -5.29 -19.45
#